data_42affef25375598d6ebb5cb1b5113130
#
_entry.id   42affef25375598d6ebb5cb1b5113130
#
_cell.length_a   1.000
_cell.length_b   1.000
_cell.length_c   1.000
_cell.angle_alpha   90.00
_cell.angle_beta   90.00
_cell.angle_gamma   90.00
#
_symmetry.space_group_name_H-M   'P 1'
#
loop_
_entity.id
_entity.type
_entity.pdbx_description
1 polymer ?
#
loop_
_entity_poly.entity_id
_entity_poly.type
_entity_poly.pdbx_seq_one_letter_code
_entity_poly.pdbx_strand_id
1 'polypeptide(L)'
;IIGMTIVAMGTSAPECAVSISASLHGSNEMAISNVIGSNIFNLLVVCGVCALFQPLEIKKETLKREFPFSVLVAVIIGIMGLIGMKVGHVDGIILVVLFAVFLYAMVRIARNTRKAGDLLEEEEIKDLPLWKCLVFIGGGLVAIVIGGQVVVNCSETIARGFGLSETLIGLTICSIGTSLPELVTSVVAARKNEVDMALGNAIG
;
A
#
# COMPACT_ATOMS: atom_id res chain seq x y z
N ILE A 1 5.19 6.03 14.09
CA ILE A 1 3.83 5.84 13.56
C ILE A 1 3.56 6.80 12.39
N ILE A 2 3.62 8.13 12.58
CA ILE A 2 3.32 9.10 11.49
C ILE A 2 4.23 8.91 10.28
N GLY A 3 5.55 8.76 10.49
CA GLY A 3 6.50 8.52 9.41
C GLY A 3 6.22 7.23 8.66
N MET A 4 5.88 6.16 9.35
CA MET A 4 5.48 4.87 8.75
C MET A 4 4.23 5.02 7.89
N THR A 5 3.22 5.74 8.38
CA THR A 5 1.98 5.98 7.62
C THR A 5 2.26 6.77 6.32
N ILE A 6 3.12 7.80 6.39
CA ILE A 6 3.50 8.59 5.21
C ILE A 6 4.27 7.73 4.19
N VAL A 7 5.20 6.89 4.66
CA VAL A 7 5.96 5.99 3.78
C VAL A 7 5.01 4.98 3.12
N ALA A 8 4.17 4.30 3.89
CA ALA A 8 3.19 3.34 3.36
C ALA A 8 2.25 3.98 2.33
N MET A 9 1.69 5.16 2.62
CA MET A 9 0.86 5.89 1.64
C MET A 9 1.64 6.29 0.38
N GLY A 10 2.93 6.63 0.53
CA GLY A 10 3.80 7.01 -0.60
C GLY A 10 4.14 5.83 -1.49
N THR A 11 4.44 4.68 -0.91
CA THR A 11 4.77 3.46 -1.66
C THR A 11 3.53 2.87 -2.36
N SER A 12 2.34 2.97 -1.75
CA SER A 12 1.07 2.52 -2.35
C SER A 12 0.44 3.54 -3.33
N ALA A 13 1.12 4.66 -3.62
CA ALA A 13 0.65 5.61 -4.63
C ALA A 13 0.60 5.01 -6.05
N PRO A 14 1.54 4.15 -6.50
CA PRO A 14 1.45 3.47 -7.78
C PRO A 14 0.21 2.59 -7.91
N GLU A 15 -0.11 1.78 -6.89
CA GLU A 15 -1.31 0.95 -6.86
C GLU A 15 -2.58 1.76 -7.04
N CYS A 16 -2.68 2.88 -6.30
CA CYS A 16 -3.80 3.81 -6.42
C CYS A 16 -3.86 4.42 -7.82
N ALA A 17 -2.74 4.90 -8.36
CA ALA A 17 -2.68 5.53 -9.67
C ALA A 17 -3.10 4.56 -10.79
N VAL A 18 -2.59 3.32 -10.75
CA VAL A 18 -2.90 2.27 -11.71
C VAL A 18 -4.38 1.87 -11.61
N SER A 19 -4.87 1.58 -10.42
CA SER A 19 -6.26 1.14 -10.22
C SER A 19 -7.26 2.24 -10.60
N ILE A 20 -7.00 3.50 -10.26
CA ILE A 20 -7.83 4.64 -10.68
C ILE A 20 -7.78 4.80 -12.20
N SER A 21 -6.59 4.76 -12.80
CA SER A 21 -6.43 4.88 -14.25
C SER A 21 -7.16 3.77 -14.99
N ALA A 22 -6.98 2.51 -14.58
CA ALA A 22 -7.68 1.36 -15.16
C ALA A 22 -9.20 1.53 -15.08
N SER A 23 -9.72 1.94 -13.93
CA SER A 23 -11.15 2.17 -13.72
C SER A 23 -11.70 3.30 -14.61
N LEU A 24 -10.97 4.41 -14.76
CA LEU A 24 -11.36 5.53 -15.63
C LEU A 24 -11.38 5.14 -17.11
N HIS A 25 -10.58 4.18 -17.54
CA HIS A 25 -10.58 3.63 -18.89
C HIS A 25 -11.54 2.44 -19.09
N GLY A 26 -12.34 2.12 -18.07
CA GLY A 26 -13.33 1.05 -18.13
C GLY A 26 -12.79 -0.36 -17.86
N SER A 27 -11.49 -0.52 -17.55
CA SER A 27 -10.86 -1.79 -17.19
C SER A 27 -11.01 -2.09 -15.69
N ASN A 28 -12.26 -2.21 -15.23
CA ASN A 28 -12.56 -2.39 -13.80
C ASN A 28 -12.04 -3.71 -13.23
N GLU A 29 -12.00 -4.77 -14.05
CA GLU A 29 -11.44 -6.07 -13.64
C GLU A 29 -9.95 -5.95 -13.32
N MET A 30 -9.21 -5.21 -14.14
CA MET A 30 -7.79 -4.93 -13.88
C MET A 30 -7.61 -4.11 -12.59
N ALA A 31 -8.43 -3.08 -12.36
CA ALA A 31 -8.35 -2.26 -11.15
C ALA A 31 -8.49 -3.10 -9.87
N ILE A 32 -9.52 -3.96 -9.81
CA ILE A 32 -9.76 -4.85 -8.65
C ILE A 32 -8.65 -5.90 -8.54
N SER A 33 -8.25 -6.50 -9.65
CA SER A 33 -7.21 -7.53 -9.69
C SER A 33 -5.84 -6.98 -9.26
N ASN A 34 -5.51 -5.74 -9.62
CA ASN A 34 -4.30 -5.08 -9.16
C ASN A 34 -4.29 -4.93 -7.63
N VAL A 35 -5.39 -4.47 -7.02
CA VAL A 35 -5.50 -4.34 -5.56
C VAL A 35 -5.35 -5.70 -4.86
N ILE A 36 -6.03 -6.73 -5.34
CA ILE A 36 -5.94 -8.08 -4.77
C ILE A 36 -4.54 -8.65 -4.95
N GLY A 37 -3.95 -8.51 -6.14
CA GLY A 37 -2.62 -9.01 -6.45
C GLY A 37 -1.53 -8.33 -5.61
N SER A 38 -1.61 -7.01 -5.43
CA SER A 38 -0.69 -6.25 -4.58
C SER A 38 -0.75 -6.72 -3.13
N ASN A 39 -1.94 -6.95 -2.57
CA ASN A 39 -2.08 -7.51 -1.23
C ASN A 39 -1.46 -8.91 -1.12
N ILE A 40 -1.69 -9.79 -2.10
CA ILE A 40 -1.10 -11.14 -2.12
C ILE A 40 0.43 -11.03 -2.22
N PHE A 41 0.94 -10.19 -3.11
CA PHE A 41 2.38 -9.99 -3.29
C PHE A 41 3.03 -9.45 -2.01
N ASN A 42 2.42 -8.46 -1.38
CA ASN A 42 2.93 -7.86 -0.14
C ASN A 42 2.96 -8.87 1.01
N LEU A 43 1.89 -9.64 1.21
CA LEU A 43 1.84 -10.63 2.29
C LEU A 43 2.77 -11.82 2.06
N LEU A 44 2.86 -12.33 0.82
CA LEU A 44 3.66 -13.53 0.55
C LEU A 44 5.10 -13.21 0.18
N VAL A 45 5.32 -12.24 -0.72
CA VAL A 45 6.66 -11.96 -1.25
C VAL A 45 7.38 -10.94 -0.39
N VAL A 46 6.77 -9.79 -0.11
CA VAL A 46 7.47 -8.74 0.67
C VAL A 46 7.76 -9.23 2.08
N CYS A 47 6.76 -9.74 2.82
CA CYS A 47 6.99 -10.30 4.14
C CYS A 47 7.92 -11.50 4.10
N GLY A 48 7.77 -12.41 3.12
CA GLY A 48 8.62 -13.59 2.97
C GLY A 48 10.10 -13.22 2.74
N VAL A 49 10.36 -12.30 1.83
CA VAL A 49 11.73 -11.83 1.54
C VAL A 49 12.31 -11.10 2.76
N CYS A 50 11.54 -10.23 3.43
CA CYS A 50 12.01 -9.57 4.65
C CYS A 50 12.36 -10.57 5.75
N ALA A 51 11.57 -11.63 5.92
CA ALA A 51 11.81 -12.68 6.91
C ALA A 51 13.10 -13.49 6.64
N LEU A 52 13.58 -13.54 5.39
CA LEU A 52 14.88 -14.17 5.07
C LEU A 52 16.06 -13.34 5.59
N PHE A 53 15.91 -12.03 5.70
CA PHE A 53 16.96 -11.14 6.21
C PHE A 53 16.90 -10.96 7.71
N GLN A 54 15.70 -10.86 8.28
CA GLN A 54 15.48 -10.59 9.70
C GLN A 54 14.15 -11.24 10.14
N PRO A 55 14.14 -11.97 11.29
CA PRO A 55 12.89 -12.45 11.87
C PRO A 55 11.90 -11.31 12.09
N LEU A 56 10.68 -11.46 11.59
CA LEU A 56 9.65 -10.45 11.69
C LEU A 56 8.88 -10.61 13.00
N GLU A 57 9.25 -9.84 14.02
CA GLU A 57 8.51 -9.81 15.27
C GLU A 57 7.29 -8.91 15.13
N ILE A 58 6.09 -9.47 15.35
CA ILE A 58 4.83 -8.73 15.22
C ILE A 58 4.46 -8.14 16.58
N LYS A 59 4.35 -6.81 16.64
CA LYS A 59 3.88 -6.12 17.86
C LYS A 59 2.42 -6.48 18.17
N LYS A 60 2.11 -6.54 19.46
CA LYS A 60 0.74 -6.85 19.94
C LYS A 60 -0.29 -5.84 19.44
N GLU A 61 0.10 -4.59 19.23
CA GLU A 61 -0.74 -3.52 18.69
C GLU A 61 -1.12 -3.81 17.24
N THR A 62 -0.15 -4.13 16.40
CA THR A 62 -0.36 -4.51 14.99
C THR A 62 -1.26 -5.74 14.88
N LEU A 63 -1.00 -6.77 15.69
CA LEU A 63 -1.80 -7.99 15.69
C LEU A 63 -3.25 -7.77 16.16
N LYS A 64 -3.49 -6.83 17.08
CA LYS A 64 -4.82 -6.59 17.66
C LYS A 64 -5.64 -5.53 16.97
N ARG A 65 -5.03 -4.65 16.18
CA ARG A 65 -5.71 -3.50 15.54
C ARG A 65 -5.58 -3.51 14.02
N GLU A 66 -4.37 -3.46 13.52
CA GLU A 66 -4.10 -3.26 12.09
C GLU A 66 -4.49 -4.51 11.30
N PHE A 67 -4.00 -5.66 11.73
CA PHE A 67 -4.29 -6.93 11.07
C PHE A 67 -5.78 -7.30 11.05
N PRO A 68 -6.55 -7.22 12.18
CA PRO A 68 -7.99 -7.49 12.13
C PRO A 68 -8.77 -6.50 11.27
N PHE A 69 -8.32 -5.23 11.22
CA PHE A 69 -8.94 -4.23 10.36
C PHE A 69 -8.72 -4.55 8.88
N SER A 70 -7.50 -4.91 8.50
CA SER A 70 -7.16 -5.33 7.13
C SER A 70 -7.98 -6.55 6.70
N VAL A 71 -8.09 -7.58 7.55
CA VAL A 71 -8.94 -8.76 7.31
C VAL A 71 -10.41 -8.36 7.18
N LEU A 72 -10.92 -7.49 8.06
CA LEU A 72 -12.29 -7.00 7.99
C LEU A 72 -12.59 -6.32 6.64
N VAL A 73 -11.70 -5.43 6.19
CA VAL A 73 -11.85 -4.73 4.91
C VAL A 73 -11.82 -5.71 3.74
N ALA A 74 -10.91 -6.70 3.76
CA ALA A 74 -10.85 -7.74 2.74
C ALA A 74 -12.15 -8.56 2.68
N VAL A 75 -12.72 -8.92 3.84
CA VAL A 75 -14.01 -9.61 3.93
C VAL A 75 -15.15 -8.74 3.40
N ILE A 76 -15.19 -7.46 3.75
CA ILE A 76 -16.21 -6.52 3.23
C ILE A 76 -16.16 -6.42 1.72
N ILE A 77 -14.97 -6.25 1.14
CA ILE A 77 -14.79 -6.20 -0.33
C ILE A 77 -15.24 -7.53 -0.96
N GLY A 78 -14.87 -8.65 -0.35
CA GLY A 78 -15.31 -9.98 -0.81
C GLY A 78 -16.83 -10.14 -0.80
N ILE A 79 -17.51 -9.72 0.26
CA ILE A 79 -18.97 -9.75 0.38
C ILE A 79 -19.63 -8.83 -0.66
N MET A 80 -19.15 -7.59 -0.82
CA MET A 80 -19.64 -6.65 -1.82
C MET A 80 -19.51 -7.23 -3.23
N GLY A 81 -18.36 -7.84 -3.54
CA GLY A 81 -18.14 -8.52 -4.82
C GLY A 81 -19.10 -9.70 -5.06
N LEU A 82 -19.35 -10.52 -4.04
CA LEU A 82 -20.24 -11.69 -4.14
C LEU A 82 -21.71 -11.31 -4.32
N ILE A 83 -22.19 -10.26 -3.64
CA ILE A 83 -23.60 -9.86 -3.70
C ILE A 83 -23.95 -9.25 -5.06
N GLY A 84 -23.07 -8.41 -5.62
CA GLY A 84 -23.37 -7.67 -6.84
C GLY A 84 -22.57 -8.10 -8.07
N MET A 85 -21.62 -9.02 -7.93
CA MET A 85 -20.60 -9.35 -8.93
C MET A 85 -19.85 -8.11 -9.45
N LYS A 86 -19.90 -7.03 -8.67
CA LYS A 86 -19.25 -5.75 -8.95
C LYS A 86 -19.17 -4.91 -7.67
N VAL A 87 -18.18 -4.06 -7.58
CA VAL A 87 -18.07 -3.01 -6.55
C VAL A 87 -18.64 -1.72 -7.15
N GLY A 88 -19.77 -1.27 -6.62
CA GLY A 88 -20.49 -0.10 -7.14
C GLY A 88 -20.05 1.21 -6.48
N HIS A 89 -20.67 2.33 -6.90
CA HIS A 89 -20.36 3.65 -6.34
C HIS A 89 -20.68 3.75 -4.84
N VAL A 90 -21.75 3.13 -4.38
CA VAL A 90 -22.13 3.12 -2.96
C VAL A 90 -21.10 2.35 -2.15
N ASP A 91 -20.65 1.20 -2.64
CA ASP A 91 -19.59 0.39 -2.01
C ASP A 91 -18.29 1.19 -1.92
N GLY A 92 -17.92 1.89 -3.00
CA GLY A 92 -16.75 2.78 -3.02
C GLY A 92 -16.84 3.90 -1.98
N ILE A 93 -17.98 4.55 -1.82
CA ILE A 93 -18.18 5.58 -0.78
C ILE A 93 -18.02 4.96 0.61
N ILE A 94 -18.60 3.80 0.87
CA ILE A 94 -18.46 3.10 2.16
C ILE A 94 -16.99 2.82 2.46
N LEU A 95 -16.24 2.28 1.49
CA LEU A 95 -14.82 1.96 1.66
C LEU A 95 -13.98 3.22 1.93
N VAL A 96 -14.23 4.33 1.22
CA VAL A 96 -13.52 5.61 1.45
C VAL A 96 -13.84 6.17 2.83
N VAL A 97 -15.09 6.09 3.30
CA VAL A 97 -15.47 6.52 4.65
C VAL A 97 -14.79 5.66 5.70
N LEU A 98 -14.76 4.34 5.53
CA LEU A 98 -14.06 3.42 6.44
C LEU A 98 -12.57 3.75 6.51
N PHE A 99 -11.94 4.03 5.36
CA PHE A 99 -10.53 4.44 5.31
C PHE A 99 -10.31 5.78 6.04
N ALA A 100 -11.16 6.78 5.84
CA ALA A 100 -11.07 8.06 6.54
C ALA A 100 -11.21 7.90 8.06
N VAL A 101 -12.13 7.04 8.52
CA VAL A 101 -12.29 6.71 9.94
C VAL A 101 -11.04 6.02 10.50
N PHE A 102 -10.48 5.09 9.75
CA PHE A 102 -9.24 4.41 10.13
C PHE A 102 -8.08 5.40 10.27
N LEU A 103 -7.85 6.25 9.27
CA LEU A 103 -6.82 7.29 9.34
C LEU A 103 -7.01 8.25 10.52
N TYR A 104 -8.25 8.68 10.76
CA TYR A 104 -8.56 9.52 11.92
C TYR A 104 -8.23 8.81 13.24
N ALA A 105 -8.59 7.54 13.37
CA ALA A 105 -8.27 6.73 14.54
C ALA A 105 -6.75 6.60 14.75
N MET A 106 -5.99 6.32 13.68
CA MET A 106 -4.53 6.21 13.73
C MET A 106 -3.86 7.53 14.14
N VAL A 107 -4.29 8.65 13.56
CA VAL A 107 -3.76 9.98 13.92
C VAL A 107 -4.10 10.31 15.37
N ARG A 108 -5.31 10.00 15.83
CA ARG A 108 -5.71 10.22 17.23
C ARG A 108 -4.87 9.42 18.21
N ILE A 109 -4.62 8.15 17.90
CA ILE A 109 -3.76 7.29 18.72
C ILE A 109 -2.34 7.84 18.76
N ALA A 110 -1.75 8.17 17.61
CA ALA A 110 -0.41 8.73 17.53
C ALA A 110 -0.26 10.03 18.35
N ARG A 111 -1.27 10.90 18.32
CA ARG A 111 -1.31 12.14 19.12
C ARG A 111 -1.40 11.87 20.63
N ASN A 112 -2.16 10.86 21.01
CA ASN A 112 -2.31 10.50 22.42
C ASN A 112 -1.05 9.88 23.00
N THR A 113 -0.37 8.99 22.26
CA THR A 113 0.90 8.38 22.65
C THR A 113 1.99 9.45 22.83
N ARG A 114 2.05 10.43 21.91
CA ARG A 114 2.99 11.55 22.05
C ARG A 114 2.75 12.43 23.29
N LYS A 115 1.49 12.59 23.71
CA LYS A 115 1.12 13.32 24.94
C LYS A 115 1.43 12.54 26.22
N ALA A 116 1.50 11.21 26.17
CA ALA A 116 1.76 10.36 27.34
C ALA A 116 3.26 10.27 27.72
N GLY A 117 4.14 11.03 27.03
CA GLY A 117 5.55 11.17 27.43
C GLY A 117 6.46 10.01 27.06
N ASP A 118 6.02 9.08 26.23
CA ASP A 118 6.94 8.16 25.53
C ASP A 118 7.75 8.97 24.51
N LEU A 119 8.81 9.61 25.02
CA LEU A 119 9.86 10.23 24.22
C LEU A 119 10.55 9.07 23.50
N LEU A 120 10.11 8.80 22.28
CA LEU A 120 10.93 8.05 21.35
C LEU A 120 12.28 8.77 21.27
N GLU A 121 13.36 8.01 21.44
CA GLU A 121 14.72 8.50 21.21
C GLU A 121 14.71 9.34 19.94
N GLU A 122 15.11 10.60 20.08
CA GLU A 122 15.28 11.48 18.92
C GLU A 122 16.48 10.93 18.14
N GLU A 123 16.20 10.06 17.15
CA GLU A 123 17.19 9.85 16.10
C GLU A 123 17.54 11.22 15.53
N GLU A 124 18.82 11.50 15.38
CA GLU A 124 19.34 12.71 14.73
C GLU A 124 18.76 12.83 13.32
N ILE A 125 17.57 13.40 13.23
CA ILE A 125 16.93 13.73 11.96
C ILE A 125 17.77 14.86 11.37
N LYS A 126 18.46 14.59 10.27
CA LYS A 126 19.11 15.66 9.51
C LYS A 126 18.02 16.64 9.10
N ASP A 127 18.06 17.84 9.67
CA ASP A 127 17.14 18.93 9.36
C ASP A 127 17.28 19.34 7.89
N LEU A 128 16.46 18.72 7.04
CA LEU A 128 16.30 19.15 5.67
C LEU A 128 15.33 20.35 5.64
N PRO A 129 15.67 21.42 4.92
CA PRO A 129 14.75 22.54 4.79
C PRO A 129 13.44 22.10 4.12
N LEU A 130 12.31 22.58 4.63
CA LEU A 130 10.96 22.18 4.26
C LEU A 130 10.74 22.16 2.73
N TRP A 131 11.27 23.13 2.03
CA TRP A 131 11.15 23.20 0.56
C TRP A 131 11.81 22.01 -0.15
N LYS A 132 12.95 21.51 0.34
CA LYS A 132 13.59 20.30 -0.21
C LYS A 132 12.74 19.07 0.03
N CYS A 133 12.17 18.95 1.23
CA CYS A 133 11.24 17.85 1.53
C CYS A 133 10.04 17.88 0.58
N LEU A 134 9.44 19.04 0.36
CA LEU A 134 8.31 19.18 -0.57
C LEU A 134 8.69 18.86 -2.02
N VAL A 135 9.88 19.28 -2.47
CA VAL A 135 10.38 18.95 -3.81
C VAL A 135 10.64 17.45 -3.97
N PHE A 136 11.26 16.80 -2.98
CA PHE A 136 11.51 15.36 -3.04
C PHE A 136 10.23 14.55 -2.97
N ILE A 137 9.29 14.92 -2.10
CA ILE A 137 7.99 14.24 -1.98
C ILE A 137 7.17 14.46 -3.28
N GLY A 138 7.01 15.71 -3.72
CA GLY A 138 6.25 16.02 -4.92
C GLY A 138 6.87 15.44 -6.18
N GLY A 139 8.18 15.60 -6.37
CA GLY A 139 8.91 15.04 -7.50
C GLY A 139 8.90 13.51 -7.51
N GLY A 140 9.07 12.88 -6.34
CA GLY A 140 8.97 11.43 -6.18
C GLY A 140 7.58 10.92 -6.53
N LEU A 141 6.53 11.56 -6.03
CA LEU A 141 5.14 11.20 -6.33
C LEU A 141 4.83 11.30 -7.83
N VAL A 142 5.24 12.39 -8.48
CA VAL A 142 5.08 12.56 -9.93
C VAL A 142 5.84 11.48 -10.70
N ALA A 143 7.09 11.18 -10.31
CA ALA A 143 7.88 10.13 -10.95
C ALA A 143 7.23 8.74 -10.78
N ILE A 144 6.68 8.44 -9.61
CA ILE A 144 5.96 7.19 -9.33
C ILE A 144 4.70 7.08 -10.20
N VAL A 145 3.88 8.12 -10.25
CA VAL A 145 2.64 8.12 -11.06
C VAL A 145 2.95 7.93 -12.55
N ILE A 146 3.91 8.70 -13.09
CA ILE A 146 4.30 8.58 -14.49
C ILE A 146 4.93 7.21 -14.78
N GLY A 147 5.86 6.76 -13.92
CA GLY A 147 6.50 5.46 -14.06
C GLY A 147 5.50 4.30 -13.99
N GLY A 148 4.59 4.35 -13.03
CA GLY A 148 3.50 3.38 -12.88
C GLY A 148 2.62 3.32 -14.14
N GLN A 149 2.22 4.47 -14.69
CA GLN A 149 1.42 4.52 -15.90
C GLN A 149 2.14 3.92 -17.12
N VAL A 150 3.44 4.19 -17.26
CA VAL A 150 4.26 3.59 -18.35
C VAL A 150 4.33 2.08 -18.20
N VAL A 151 4.59 1.57 -16.97
CA VAL A 151 4.63 0.13 -16.69
C VAL A 151 3.31 -0.54 -17.04
N VAL A 152 2.18 0.07 -16.62
CA VAL A 152 0.84 -0.46 -16.93
C VAL A 152 0.60 -0.54 -18.43
N ASN A 153 0.78 0.57 -19.16
CA ASN A 153 0.53 0.63 -20.59
C ASN A 153 1.40 -0.38 -21.36
N CYS A 154 2.68 -0.51 -21.00
CA CYS A 154 3.58 -1.48 -21.62
C CYS A 154 3.17 -2.93 -21.27
N SER A 155 2.83 -3.19 -20.02
CA SER A 155 2.43 -4.52 -19.55
C SER A 155 1.12 -4.96 -20.18
N GLU A 156 0.13 -4.07 -20.29
CA GLU A 156 -1.12 -4.34 -21.01
C GLU A 156 -0.88 -4.68 -22.47
N THR A 157 -0.05 -3.88 -23.15
CA THR A 157 0.24 -4.08 -24.57
C THR A 157 0.88 -5.45 -24.80
N ILE A 158 1.87 -5.80 -24.00
CA ILE A 158 2.58 -7.08 -24.09
C ILE A 158 1.62 -8.23 -23.76
N ALA A 159 0.88 -8.14 -22.68
CA ALA A 159 0.02 -9.20 -22.18
C ALA A 159 -1.20 -9.43 -23.12
N ARG A 160 -1.79 -8.39 -23.67
CA ARG A 160 -2.81 -8.51 -24.72
C ARG A 160 -2.25 -9.16 -25.98
N GLY A 161 -1.01 -8.88 -26.34
CA GLY A 161 -0.29 -9.55 -27.45
C GLY A 161 -0.15 -11.06 -27.23
N PHE A 162 -0.04 -11.52 -25.98
CA PHE A 162 -0.04 -12.94 -25.60
C PHE A 162 -1.43 -13.52 -25.33
N GLY A 163 -2.51 -12.77 -25.51
CA GLY A 163 -3.88 -13.20 -25.27
C GLY A 163 -4.25 -13.39 -23.78
N LEU A 164 -3.52 -12.74 -22.86
CA LEU A 164 -3.82 -12.78 -21.42
C LEU A 164 -5.04 -11.93 -21.09
N SER A 165 -5.84 -12.36 -20.11
CA SER A 165 -6.99 -11.59 -19.63
C SER A 165 -6.55 -10.39 -18.79
N GLU A 166 -7.37 -9.33 -18.75
CA GLU A 166 -7.14 -8.14 -17.92
C GLU A 166 -7.01 -8.48 -16.44
N THR A 167 -7.79 -9.45 -15.97
CA THR A 167 -7.72 -9.99 -14.61
C THR A 167 -6.33 -10.55 -14.33
N LEU A 168 -5.79 -11.38 -15.22
CA LEU A 168 -4.47 -11.98 -15.03
C LEU A 168 -3.35 -10.94 -15.08
N ILE A 169 -3.47 -9.96 -15.98
CA ILE A 169 -2.51 -8.85 -16.09
C ILE A 169 -2.49 -8.04 -14.79
N GLY A 170 -3.66 -7.65 -14.29
CA GLY A 170 -3.81 -6.90 -13.05
C GLY A 170 -3.27 -7.67 -11.85
N LEU A 171 -3.66 -8.95 -11.73
CA LEU A 171 -3.29 -9.80 -10.59
C LEU A 171 -1.79 -10.12 -10.51
N THR A 172 -1.08 -10.09 -11.63
CA THR A 172 0.33 -10.49 -11.70
C THR A 172 1.23 -9.32 -12.07
N ILE A 173 1.28 -8.95 -13.34
CA ILE A 173 2.27 -8.02 -13.88
C ILE A 173 2.11 -6.62 -13.27
N CYS A 174 0.87 -6.10 -13.22
CA CYS A 174 0.62 -4.78 -12.66
C CYS A 174 0.88 -4.78 -11.15
N SER A 175 0.33 -5.74 -10.42
CA SER A 175 0.49 -5.81 -8.97
C SER A 175 1.95 -6.00 -8.52
N ILE A 176 2.71 -6.85 -9.21
CA ILE A 176 4.15 -7.00 -8.94
C ILE A 176 4.87 -5.68 -9.21
N GLY A 177 4.61 -5.06 -10.38
CA GLY A 177 5.27 -3.82 -10.79
C GLY A 177 5.00 -2.65 -9.85
N THR A 178 3.75 -2.49 -9.42
CA THR A 178 3.36 -1.41 -8.51
C THR A 178 3.85 -1.63 -7.09
N SER A 179 3.97 -2.88 -6.63
CA SER A 179 4.44 -3.22 -5.27
C SER A 179 5.97 -3.40 -5.17
N LEU A 180 6.74 -3.12 -6.22
CA LEU A 180 8.21 -3.08 -6.12
C LEU A 180 8.73 -2.03 -5.13
N PRO A 181 8.17 -0.81 -5.04
CA PRO A 181 8.56 0.16 -4.00
C PRO A 181 8.39 -0.39 -2.59
N GLU A 182 7.27 -1.07 -2.32
CA GLU A 182 7.01 -1.73 -1.03
C GLU A 182 8.07 -2.78 -0.73
N LEU A 183 8.42 -3.62 -1.71
CA LEU A 183 9.47 -4.64 -1.56
C LEU A 183 10.82 -4.00 -1.20
N VAL A 184 11.23 -3.00 -1.97
CA VAL A 184 12.54 -2.34 -1.78
C VAL A 184 12.59 -1.64 -0.42
N THR A 185 11.58 -0.85 -0.09
CA THR A 185 11.55 -0.10 1.18
C THR A 185 11.48 -1.03 2.39
N SER A 186 10.68 -2.10 2.32
CA SER A 186 10.56 -3.08 3.40
C SER A 186 11.83 -3.90 3.60
N VAL A 187 12.51 -4.32 2.51
CA VAL A 187 13.80 -5.01 2.61
C VAL A 187 14.88 -4.10 3.20
N VAL A 188 14.92 -2.82 2.80
CA VAL A 188 15.87 -1.86 3.38
C VAL A 188 15.58 -1.65 4.86
N ALA A 189 14.31 -1.52 5.27
CA ALA A 189 13.91 -1.40 6.66
C ALA A 189 14.29 -2.65 7.47
N ALA A 190 13.97 -3.85 6.98
CA ALA A 190 14.33 -5.12 7.63
C ALA A 190 15.85 -5.25 7.83
N ARG A 191 16.66 -4.87 6.83
CA ARG A 191 18.14 -4.88 6.94
C ARG A 191 18.70 -3.87 7.93
N LYS A 192 17.93 -2.83 8.27
CA LYS A 192 18.27 -1.84 9.30
C LYS A 192 17.69 -2.17 10.68
N ASN A 193 17.11 -3.36 10.85
CA ASN A 193 16.40 -3.79 12.06
C ASN A 193 15.10 -2.99 12.34
N GLU A 194 14.59 -2.25 11.34
CA GLU A 194 13.33 -1.51 11.42
C GLU A 194 12.14 -2.43 11.02
N VAL A 195 11.95 -3.51 11.78
CA VAL A 195 10.97 -4.58 11.47
C VAL A 195 9.54 -4.04 11.43
N ASP A 196 9.21 -3.10 12.32
CA ASP A 196 7.87 -2.48 12.33
C ASP A 196 7.57 -1.70 11.04
N MET A 197 8.57 -1.00 10.50
CA MET A 197 8.42 -0.29 9.22
C MET A 197 8.24 -1.29 8.08
N ALA A 198 9.01 -2.39 8.06
CA ALA A 198 8.90 -3.42 7.04
C ALA A 198 7.51 -4.08 7.05
N LEU A 199 6.99 -4.45 8.24
CA LEU A 199 5.67 -5.04 8.40
C LEU A 199 4.54 -4.03 8.12
N GLY A 200 4.64 -2.81 8.66
CA GLY A 200 3.64 -1.77 8.44
C GLY A 200 3.48 -1.42 6.95
N ASN A 201 4.58 -1.43 6.20
CA ASN A 201 4.56 -1.17 4.77
C ASN A 201 3.99 -2.34 3.94
N ALA A 202 4.10 -3.57 4.43
CA ALA A 202 3.60 -4.77 3.74
C ALA A 202 2.13 -5.10 4.09
N ILE A 203 1.67 -4.75 5.29
CA ILE A 203 0.31 -5.05 5.79
C ILE A 203 -0.62 -3.86 5.61
N GLY A 204 -0.08 -2.63 5.68
CA GLY A 204 -0.81 -1.37 5.62
C GLY A 204 -0.98 -0.86 4.25
#